data_8907cf0afd9626a506e112be0132373e
#
_entry.id   8907cf0afd9626a506e112be0132373e
#
_cell.length_a   1.000
_cell.length_b   1.000
_cell.length_c   1.000
_cell.angle_alpha   90.00
_cell.angle_beta   90.00
_cell.angle_gamma   90.00
#
_symmetry.space_group_name_H-M   'P 1'
#
loop_
_entity.id
_entity.type
_entity.pdbx_description
1 polymer ?
#
loop_
_entity_poly.entity_id
_entity_poly.type
_entity_poly.pdbx_seq_one_letter_code
_entity_poly.pdbx_strand_id
1 'polypeptide(L)'
;MGFLKKLKKRDDRYARIGMMKAAKKDEKAAERVYFENRNYAERVYMKTQRSRFLTQVAFLCAVREAFHFGQKRLFALLPKAVIYDECCVQNKMFTVKEMRDQLELETGYRVNLDDINGDFAFQETKRVVDEVTVFYLFALASLYDMGKKRLARVYEGATDVSGLFAHDSNQICVKVKEIEDAGLRMRFCGKNAMDLAKEIAKL
;
A
#
# COMPACT_ATOMS: atom_id res chain seq x y z
N MET A 1 49.53 49.00 25.72
CA MET A 1 48.12 48.59 25.58
C MET A 1 47.78 47.80 24.27
N GLY A 2 48.72 47.55 23.35
CA GLY A 2 48.47 46.91 22.05
C GLY A 2 48.37 45.35 22.07
N PHE A 3 49.12 44.70 22.96
CA PHE A 3 49.26 43.25 22.96
C PHE A 3 47.99 42.52 23.43
N LEU A 4 47.39 42.98 24.53
CA LEU A 4 46.14 42.44 25.07
C LEU A 4 44.96 42.59 24.10
N LYS A 5 44.86 43.70 23.34
CA LYS A 5 43.86 43.88 22.28
C LYS A 5 44.05 42.91 21.12
N LYS A 6 45.30 42.58 20.77
CA LYS A 6 45.60 41.58 19.71
C LYS A 6 45.25 40.15 20.14
N LEU A 7 45.50 39.77 21.40
CA LEU A 7 45.14 38.48 21.94
C LEU A 7 43.60 38.29 21.95
N LYS A 8 42.88 39.29 22.47
CA LYS A 8 41.41 39.24 22.52
C LYS A 8 40.78 39.11 21.11
N LYS A 9 41.28 39.84 20.10
CA LYS A 9 40.86 39.70 18.72
C LYS A 9 41.14 38.31 18.15
N ARG A 10 42.20 37.65 18.57
CA ARG A 10 42.57 36.31 18.13
C ARG A 10 41.64 35.26 18.70
N ASP A 11 41.33 35.38 20.00
CA ASP A 11 40.42 34.46 20.69
C ASP A 11 38.99 34.56 20.15
N ASP A 12 38.49 35.79 19.90
CA ASP A 12 37.18 36.01 19.22
C ASP A 12 37.10 35.38 17.83
N ARG A 13 38.22 35.41 17.08
CA ARG A 13 38.30 34.80 15.76
C ARG A 13 38.24 33.26 15.84
N TYR A 14 38.96 32.65 16.80
CA TYR A 14 38.91 31.21 17.01
C TYR A 14 37.54 30.74 17.50
N ALA A 15 36.89 31.49 18.37
CA ALA A 15 35.54 31.22 18.83
C ALA A 15 34.55 31.25 17.69
N ARG A 16 34.60 32.27 16.79
CA ARG A 16 33.77 32.35 15.59
C ARG A 16 33.99 31.18 14.63
N ILE A 17 35.26 30.79 14.39
CA ILE A 17 35.57 29.62 13.54
C ILE A 17 35.03 28.33 14.16
N GLY A 18 35.13 28.18 15.48
CA GLY A 18 34.54 27.07 16.22
C GLY A 18 33.02 26.98 16.03
N MET A 19 32.32 28.11 16.22
CA MET A 19 30.87 28.20 16.02
C MET A 19 30.46 27.89 14.58
N MET A 20 31.18 28.39 13.57
CA MET A 20 30.90 28.09 12.18
C MET A 20 31.13 26.60 11.82
N LYS A 21 32.13 25.95 12.42
CA LYS A 21 32.37 24.51 12.25
C LYS A 21 31.27 23.67 12.90
N ALA A 22 30.82 24.06 14.09
CA ALA A 22 29.73 23.42 14.78
C ALA A 22 28.42 23.54 13.97
N ALA A 23 28.07 24.76 13.54
CA ALA A 23 26.88 24.98 12.70
C ALA A 23 26.88 24.14 11.41
N LYS A 24 28.01 24.04 10.71
CA LYS A 24 28.14 23.19 9.52
C LYS A 24 28.02 21.70 9.83
N LYS A 25 28.45 21.27 11.01
CA LYS A 25 28.32 19.88 11.45
C LYS A 25 26.85 19.55 11.73
N ASP A 26 26.13 20.48 12.38
CA ASP A 26 24.71 20.33 12.69
C ASP A 26 23.85 20.36 11.44
N GLU A 27 24.16 21.23 10.46
CA GLU A 27 23.52 21.27 9.16
C GLU A 27 23.67 19.95 8.40
N LYS A 28 24.88 19.39 8.33
CA LYS A 28 25.12 18.08 7.71
C LYS A 28 24.40 16.92 8.45
N ALA A 29 24.29 17.00 9.77
CA ALA A 29 23.55 16.03 10.53
C ALA A 29 22.04 16.11 10.23
N ALA A 30 21.50 17.33 10.17
CA ALA A 30 20.10 17.57 9.80
C ALA A 30 19.79 17.10 8.37
N GLU A 31 20.69 17.37 7.39
CA GLU A 31 20.56 16.84 6.03
C GLU A 31 20.53 15.31 6.00
N ARG A 32 21.41 14.63 6.74
CA ARG A 32 21.42 13.17 6.81
C ARG A 32 20.09 12.62 7.33
N VAL A 33 19.60 13.15 8.43
CA VAL A 33 18.32 12.76 9.03
C VAL A 33 17.17 13.00 8.04
N TYR A 34 17.18 14.11 7.31
CA TYR A 34 16.19 14.41 6.29
C TYR A 34 16.19 13.36 5.15
N PHE A 35 17.38 13.04 4.60
CA PHE A 35 17.49 12.05 3.52
C PHE A 35 17.16 10.63 4.00
N GLU A 36 17.55 10.26 5.21
CA GLU A 36 17.19 8.96 5.79
C GLU A 36 15.68 8.82 5.98
N ASN A 37 15.01 9.85 6.49
CA ASN A 37 13.56 9.87 6.66
C ASN A 37 12.83 9.84 5.31
N ARG A 38 13.29 10.59 4.32
CA ARG A 38 12.75 10.57 2.97
C ARG A 38 12.87 9.19 2.33
N ASN A 39 14.05 8.59 2.38
CA ASN A 39 14.28 7.24 1.85
C ASN A 39 13.44 6.17 2.56
N TYR A 40 13.20 6.34 3.86
CA TYR A 40 12.31 5.46 4.61
C TYR A 40 10.86 5.62 4.16
N ALA A 41 10.37 6.84 4.04
CA ALA A 41 9.01 7.12 3.56
C ALA A 41 8.78 6.58 2.14
N GLU A 42 9.75 6.75 1.23
CA GLU A 42 9.69 6.18 -0.13
C GLU A 42 9.62 4.65 -0.11
N ARG A 43 10.40 3.98 0.75
CA ARG A 43 10.36 2.52 0.91
C ARG A 43 9.01 2.04 1.44
N VAL A 44 8.45 2.71 2.44
CA VAL A 44 7.13 2.39 2.98
C VAL A 44 6.08 2.56 1.90
N TYR A 45 6.09 3.68 1.16
CA TYR A 45 5.18 3.93 0.06
C TYR A 45 5.26 2.83 -1.01
N MET A 46 6.46 2.45 -1.46
CA MET A 46 6.63 1.39 -2.45
C MET A 46 6.12 0.04 -1.94
N LYS A 47 6.35 -0.28 -0.68
CA LYS A 47 5.86 -1.51 -0.03
C LYS A 47 4.33 -1.53 0.01
N THR A 48 3.69 -0.43 0.39
CA THR A 48 2.23 -0.32 0.43
C THR A 48 1.60 -0.42 -0.97
N GLN A 49 2.20 0.21 -1.99
CA GLN A 49 1.73 0.09 -3.37
C GLN A 49 1.81 -1.35 -3.90
N ARG A 50 2.89 -2.07 -3.59
CA ARG A 50 3.01 -3.50 -3.93
C ARG A 50 1.92 -4.32 -3.26
N SER A 51 1.71 -4.13 -1.97
CA SER A 51 0.69 -4.86 -1.22
C SER A 51 -0.71 -4.58 -1.78
N ARG A 52 -1.00 -3.32 -2.13
CA ARG A 52 -2.24 -2.95 -2.82
C ARG A 52 -2.43 -3.72 -4.13
N PHE A 53 -1.40 -3.74 -4.98
CA PHE A 53 -1.43 -4.47 -6.25
C PHE A 53 -1.64 -5.97 -6.04
N LEU A 54 -0.86 -6.60 -5.14
CA LEU A 54 -0.96 -8.03 -4.86
C LEU A 54 -2.35 -8.41 -4.34
N THR A 55 -2.91 -7.62 -3.44
CA THR A 55 -4.27 -7.84 -2.90
C THR A 55 -5.32 -7.73 -3.99
N GLN A 56 -5.22 -6.73 -4.88
CA GLN A 56 -6.13 -6.61 -6.02
C GLN A 56 -6.06 -7.83 -6.95
N VAL A 57 -4.85 -8.29 -7.31
CA VAL A 57 -4.65 -9.49 -8.13
C VAL A 57 -5.26 -10.71 -7.44
N ALA A 58 -5.04 -10.88 -6.14
CA ALA A 58 -5.58 -11.99 -5.37
C ALA A 58 -7.12 -12.03 -5.40
N PHE A 59 -7.78 -10.89 -5.20
CA PHE A 59 -9.25 -10.80 -5.28
C PHE A 59 -9.79 -11.10 -6.69
N LEU A 60 -9.14 -10.59 -7.74
CA LEU A 60 -9.55 -10.85 -9.12
C LEU A 60 -9.40 -12.35 -9.49
N CYS A 61 -8.33 -13.00 -9.03
CA CYS A 61 -8.17 -14.44 -9.19
C CYS A 61 -9.22 -15.21 -8.40
N ALA A 62 -9.45 -14.87 -7.15
CA ALA A 62 -10.41 -15.54 -6.28
C ALA A 62 -11.84 -15.54 -6.86
N VAL A 63 -12.31 -14.39 -7.36
CA VAL A 63 -13.65 -14.32 -7.98
C VAL A 63 -13.72 -15.07 -9.30
N ARG A 64 -12.62 -15.14 -10.04
CA ARG A 64 -12.55 -15.91 -11.28
C ARG A 64 -12.58 -17.41 -11.00
N GLU A 65 -11.80 -17.88 -10.05
CA GLU A 65 -11.74 -19.30 -9.66
C GLU A 65 -13.04 -19.75 -9.00
N ALA A 66 -13.58 -18.97 -8.06
CA ALA A 66 -14.76 -19.36 -7.30
C ALA A 66 -16.09 -19.23 -8.06
N PHE A 67 -16.19 -18.25 -8.98
CA PHE A 67 -17.47 -17.87 -9.64
C PHE A 67 -17.37 -17.71 -11.15
N HIS A 68 -16.22 -18.09 -11.75
CA HIS A 68 -15.99 -18.03 -13.19
C HIS A 68 -16.26 -16.63 -13.79
N PHE A 69 -15.80 -15.57 -13.10
CA PHE A 69 -15.95 -14.22 -13.60
C PHE A 69 -15.16 -14.04 -14.90
N GLY A 70 -15.89 -13.79 -15.98
CA GLY A 70 -15.31 -13.40 -17.27
C GLY A 70 -15.06 -11.90 -17.35
N GLN A 71 -14.52 -11.47 -18.48
CA GLN A 71 -14.09 -10.10 -18.76
C GLN A 71 -15.08 -9.02 -18.30
N LYS A 72 -16.37 -9.11 -18.69
CA LYS A 72 -17.37 -8.09 -18.36
C LYS A 72 -17.51 -7.86 -16.85
N ARG A 73 -17.51 -8.94 -16.05
CA ARG A 73 -17.65 -8.84 -14.60
C ARG A 73 -16.39 -8.29 -13.95
N LEU A 74 -15.22 -8.71 -14.40
CA LEU A 74 -13.95 -8.19 -13.92
C LEU A 74 -13.79 -6.70 -14.26
N PHE A 75 -14.22 -6.28 -15.46
CA PHE A 75 -14.24 -4.88 -15.88
C PHE A 75 -15.20 -4.00 -15.07
N ALA A 76 -16.29 -4.56 -14.55
CA ALA A 76 -17.18 -3.83 -13.64
C ALA A 76 -16.64 -3.76 -12.20
N LEU A 77 -16.02 -4.85 -11.74
CA LEU A 77 -15.53 -4.97 -10.36
C LEU A 77 -14.35 -4.02 -10.05
N LEU A 78 -13.32 -4.01 -10.91
CA LEU A 78 -12.10 -3.25 -10.68
C LEU A 78 -12.35 -1.74 -10.54
N PRO A 79 -13.03 -1.06 -11.48
CA PRO A 79 -13.33 0.37 -11.33
C PRO A 79 -14.19 0.68 -10.11
N LYS A 80 -15.14 -0.21 -9.75
CA LYS A 80 -16.00 -0.02 -8.59
C LYS A 80 -15.20 -0.03 -7.28
N ALA A 81 -14.25 -0.98 -7.14
CA ALA A 81 -13.36 -1.02 -5.99
C ALA A 81 -12.43 0.22 -5.94
N VAL A 82 -11.94 0.71 -7.09
CA VAL A 82 -11.14 1.94 -7.18
C VAL A 82 -11.95 3.17 -6.77
N ILE A 83 -13.22 3.27 -7.18
CA ILE A 83 -14.11 4.37 -6.75
C ILE A 83 -14.26 4.39 -5.23
N TYR A 84 -14.39 3.24 -4.58
CA TYR A 84 -14.44 3.19 -3.12
C TYR A 84 -13.13 3.62 -2.46
N ASP A 85 -11.98 3.25 -3.05
CA ASP A 85 -10.67 3.74 -2.61
C ASP A 85 -10.59 5.28 -2.71
N GLU A 86 -11.00 5.87 -3.83
CA GLU A 86 -11.03 7.31 -4.01
C GLU A 86 -11.98 8.00 -3.00
N CYS A 87 -13.17 7.46 -2.78
CA CYS A 87 -14.13 8.01 -1.83
C CYS A 87 -13.61 7.96 -0.38
N CYS A 88 -12.98 6.88 0.03
CA CYS A 88 -12.49 6.71 1.39
C CYS A 88 -11.15 7.42 1.64
N VAL A 89 -10.15 7.17 0.77
CA VAL A 89 -8.78 7.62 1.02
C VAL A 89 -8.55 9.04 0.57
N GLN A 90 -9.02 9.41 -0.63
CA GLN A 90 -8.76 10.73 -1.21
C GLN A 90 -9.78 11.77 -0.75
N ASN A 91 -11.07 11.45 -0.83
CA ASN A 91 -12.15 12.40 -0.56
C ASN A 91 -12.66 12.33 0.88
N LYS A 92 -12.25 11.33 1.67
CA LYS A 92 -12.67 11.13 3.08
C LYS A 92 -14.19 11.17 3.30
N MET A 93 -14.96 10.72 2.30
CA MET A 93 -16.42 10.68 2.37
C MET A 93 -16.91 9.62 3.35
N PHE A 94 -16.16 8.50 3.44
CA PHE A 94 -16.43 7.37 4.33
C PHE A 94 -15.11 6.90 4.93
N THR A 95 -15.19 6.27 6.10
CA THR A 95 -14.07 5.53 6.66
C THR A 95 -14.17 4.04 6.25
N VAL A 96 -13.05 3.36 6.21
CA VAL A 96 -13.02 1.90 5.96
C VAL A 96 -13.85 1.14 7.01
N LYS A 97 -13.86 1.65 8.24
CA LYS A 97 -14.69 1.10 9.32
C LYS A 97 -16.18 1.21 9.01
N GLU A 98 -16.64 2.37 8.58
CA GLU A 98 -18.06 2.58 8.21
C GLU A 98 -18.47 1.67 7.05
N MET A 99 -17.61 1.52 6.03
CA MET A 99 -17.88 0.59 4.92
C MET A 99 -17.93 -0.87 5.38
N ARG A 100 -17.03 -1.27 6.28
CA ARG A 100 -17.05 -2.62 6.86
C ARG A 100 -18.34 -2.87 7.66
N ASP A 101 -18.71 -1.91 8.51
CA ASP A 101 -19.90 -2.02 9.34
C ASP A 101 -21.18 -2.05 8.46
N GLN A 102 -21.19 -1.28 7.36
CA GLN A 102 -22.26 -1.33 6.35
C GLN A 102 -22.30 -2.69 5.61
N LEU A 103 -21.13 -3.23 5.23
CA LEU A 103 -21.03 -4.55 4.60
C LEU A 103 -21.61 -5.63 5.50
N GLU A 104 -21.28 -5.59 6.81
CA GLU A 104 -21.83 -6.52 7.79
C GLU A 104 -23.35 -6.39 7.91
N LEU A 105 -23.85 -5.15 7.95
CA LEU A 105 -25.28 -4.88 8.04
C LEU A 105 -26.04 -5.41 6.81
N GLU A 106 -25.54 -5.19 5.60
CA GLU A 106 -26.21 -5.58 4.35
C GLU A 106 -26.12 -7.08 4.05
N THR A 107 -24.99 -7.72 4.39
CA THR A 107 -24.69 -9.08 3.94
C THR A 107 -24.59 -10.10 5.06
N GLY A 108 -24.49 -9.65 6.30
CA GLY A 108 -24.16 -10.47 7.47
C GLY A 108 -22.71 -10.99 7.48
N TYR A 109 -21.84 -10.47 6.58
CA TYR A 109 -20.43 -10.84 6.51
C TYR A 109 -19.56 -9.79 7.19
N ARG A 110 -18.86 -10.19 8.25
CA ARG A 110 -17.91 -9.34 8.96
C ARG A 110 -16.49 -9.68 8.52
N VAL A 111 -15.77 -8.68 8.05
CA VAL A 111 -14.33 -8.79 7.81
C VAL A 111 -13.62 -8.63 9.14
N ASN A 112 -12.90 -9.67 9.57
CA ASN A 112 -12.05 -9.57 10.75
C ASN A 112 -10.79 -8.84 10.37
N LEU A 113 -10.66 -7.61 10.84
CA LEU A 113 -9.46 -6.82 10.75
C LEU A 113 -8.77 -6.94 12.12
N ASP A 114 -7.69 -7.73 12.16
CA ASP A 114 -6.92 -7.91 13.40
C ASP A 114 -6.28 -6.60 13.82
N ASP A 115 -6.08 -6.42 15.12
CA ASP A 115 -5.33 -5.30 15.66
C ASP A 115 -3.91 -5.29 15.11
N ILE A 116 -3.47 -4.11 14.66
CA ILE A 116 -2.19 -3.94 13.98
C ILE A 116 -1.12 -3.69 15.01
N ASN A 117 -0.37 -4.73 15.37
CA ASN A 117 0.84 -4.64 16.18
C ASN A 117 2.06 -4.79 15.26
N GLY A 118 3.03 -3.88 15.36
CA GLY A 118 4.23 -3.91 14.54
C GLY A 118 4.85 -2.53 14.32
N ASP A 119 5.90 -2.47 13.52
CA ASP A 119 6.50 -1.20 13.12
C ASP A 119 5.58 -0.41 12.16
N PHE A 120 5.89 0.86 11.96
CA PHE A 120 5.09 1.75 11.12
C PHE A 120 4.91 1.19 9.68
N ALA A 121 5.95 0.60 9.08
CA ALA A 121 5.88 0.06 7.73
C ALA A 121 4.95 -1.16 7.65
N PHE A 122 4.93 -1.99 8.68
CA PHE A 122 4.01 -3.12 8.78
C PHE A 122 2.57 -2.64 8.98
N GLN A 123 2.36 -1.68 9.88
CA GLN A 123 1.03 -1.09 10.12
C GLN A 123 0.44 -0.46 8.86
N GLU A 124 1.22 0.35 8.12
CA GLU A 124 0.78 0.95 6.87
C GLU A 124 0.49 -0.09 5.78
N THR A 125 1.32 -1.13 5.69
CA THR A 125 1.11 -2.22 4.73
C THR A 125 -0.19 -2.96 5.03
N LYS A 126 -0.41 -3.35 6.30
CA LYS A 126 -1.63 -4.04 6.71
C LYS A 126 -2.87 -3.16 6.52
N ARG A 127 -2.80 -1.88 6.89
CA ARG A 127 -3.89 -0.92 6.66
C ARG A 127 -4.32 -0.92 5.18
N VAL A 128 -3.37 -0.86 4.26
CA VAL A 128 -3.67 -0.87 2.82
C VAL A 128 -4.28 -2.20 2.37
N VAL A 129 -3.83 -3.33 2.87
CA VAL A 129 -4.43 -4.64 2.59
C VAL A 129 -5.87 -4.70 3.08
N ASP A 130 -6.12 -4.23 4.30
CA ASP A 130 -7.45 -4.19 4.91
C ASP A 130 -8.41 -3.27 4.13
N GLU A 131 -7.95 -2.10 3.72
CA GLU A 131 -8.69 -1.16 2.86
C GLU A 131 -9.11 -1.82 1.56
N VAL A 132 -8.17 -2.37 0.80
CA VAL A 132 -8.44 -3.03 -0.48
C VAL A 132 -9.39 -4.20 -0.30
N THR A 133 -9.22 -4.97 0.76
CA THR A 133 -10.11 -6.10 1.11
C THR A 133 -11.55 -5.63 1.26
N VAL A 134 -11.78 -4.60 2.08
CA VAL A 134 -13.13 -4.06 2.30
C VAL A 134 -13.72 -3.52 1.00
N PHE A 135 -12.93 -2.79 0.19
CA PHE A 135 -13.42 -2.22 -1.08
C PHE A 135 -13.86 -3.28 -2.08
N TYR A 136 -13.08 -4.37 -2.22
CA TYR A 136 -13.46 -5.46 -3.12
C TYR A 136 -14.68 -6.22 -2.64
N LEU A 137 -14.76 -6.55 -1.35
CA LEU A 137 -15.93 -7.25 -0.80
C LEU A 137 -17.19 -6.39 -0.87
N PHE A 138 -17.08 -5.09 -0.60
CA PHE A 138 -18.20 -4.17 -0.74
C PHE A 138 -18.64 -4.00 -2.20
N ALA A 139 -17.67 -3.92 -3.13
CA ALA A 139 -17.97 -3.89 -4.56
C ALA A 139 -18.68 -5.16 -5.04
N LEU A 140 -18.26 -6.33 -4.55
CA LEU A 140 -18.91 -7.60 -4.87
C LEU A 140 -20.33 -7.69 -4.30
N ALA A 141 -20.55 -7.24 -3.08
CA ALA A 141 -21.88 -7.16 -2.49
C ALA A 141 -22.79 -6.23 -3.32
N SER A 142 -22.33 -5.03 -3.64
CA SER A 142 -23.15 -4.02 -4.32
C SER A 142 -23.40 -4.31 -5.81
N LEU A 143 -22.45 -4.93 -6.53
CA LEU A 143 -22.61 -5.22 -7.97
C LEU A 143 -23.30 -6.56 -8.25
N TYR A 144 -23.11 -7.55 -7.36
CA TYR A 144 -23.51 -8.93 -7.64
C TYR A 144 -24.39 -9.56 -6.56
N ASP A 145 -24.87 -8.74 -5.62
CA ASP A 145 -25.69 -9.17 -4.51
C ASP A 145 -25.10 -10.40 -3.79
N MET A 146 -23.80 -10.32 -3.48
CA MET A 146 -23.09 -11.40 -2.80
C MET A 146 -23.33 -11.34 -1.30
N GLY A 147 -24.08 -12.28 -0.78
CA GLY A 147 -24.27 -12.45 0.66
C GLY A 147 -23.10 -13.19 1.33
N LYS A 148 -23.20 -13.33 2.66
CA LYS A 148 -22.17 -13.84 3.59
C LYS A 148 -21.34 -15.02 3.05
N LYS A 149 -22.01 -16.10 2.62
CA LYS A 149 -21.31 -17.34 2.20
C LYS A 149 -20.43 -17.13 0.95
N ARG A 150 -20.92 -16.32 -0.01
CA ARG A 150 -20.16 -16.03 -1.24
C ARG A 150 -18.98 -15.12 -0.98
N LEU A 151 -19.15 -14.10 -0.12
CA LEU A 151 -18.08 -13.20 0.28
C LEU A 151 -17.00 -13.93 1.08
N ALA A 152 -17.38 -14.82 2.00
CA ALA A 152 -16.43 -15.67 2.75
C ALA A 152 -15.56 -16.49 1.77
N ARG A 153 -16.19 -17.16 0.79
CA ARG A 153 -15.46 -17.95 -0.21
C ARG A 153 -14.49 -17.13 -1.04
N VAL A 154 -14.87 -15.89 -1.40
CA VAL A 154 -13.94 -14.99 -2.13
C VAL A 154 -12.77 -14.58 -1.24
N TYR A 155 -13.04 -14.24 0.02
CA TYR A 155 -12.00 -13.83 0.96
C TYR A 155 -10.99 -14.97 1.23
N GLU A 156 -11.48 -16.19 1.46
CA GLU A 156 -10.64 -17.38 1.62
C GLU A 156 -9.79 -17.61 0.37
N GLY A 157 -10.38 -17.59 -0.83
CA GLY A 157 -9.64 -17.74 -2.08
C GLY A 157 -8.60 -16.63 -2.32
N ALA A 158 -8.90 -15.38 -1.95
CA ALA A 158 -7.93 -14.28 -2.04
C ALA A 158 -6.78 -14.46 -1.04
N THR A 159 -7.06 -15.00 0.15
CA THR A 159 -6.05 -15.33 1.15
C THR A 159 -5.13 -16.44 0.65
N ASP A 160 -5.69 -17.50 0.06
CA ASP A 160 -4.91 -18.61 -0.53
C ASP A 160 -4.01 -18.12 -1.66
N VAL A 161 -4.51 -17.30 -2.58
CA VAL A 161 -3.70 -16.70 -3.65
C VAL A 161 -2.60 -15.81 -3.08
N SER A 162 -2.89 -15.02 -2.05
CA SER A 162 -1.88 -14.20 -1.38
C SER A 162 -0.79 -15.06 -0.71
N GLY A 163 -1.17 -16.20 -0.14
CA GLY A 163 -0.26 -17.20 0.40
C GLY A 163 0.67 -17.77 -0.67
N LEU A 164 0.18 -18.05 -1.88
CA LEU A 164 1.02 -18.48 -3.01
C LEU A 164 2.08 -17.44 -3.36
N PHE A 165 1.73 -16.14 -3.36
CA PHE A 165 2.70 -15.07 -3.63
C PHE A 165 3.80 -14.97 -2.58
N ALA A 166 3.48 -15.29 -1.33
CA ALA A 166 4.46 -15.30 -0.24
C ALA A 166 5.44 -16.47 -0.34
N HIS A 167 5.00 -17.62 -0.88
CA HIS A 167 5.83 -18.80 -1.05
C HIS A 167 6.67 -18.79 -2.34
N ASP A 168 6.08 -18.30 -3.44
CA ASP A 168 6.73 -18.22 -4.75
C ASP A 168 6.30 -16.95 -5.48
N SER A 169 7.18 -15.97 -5.51
CA SER A 169 6.91 -14.69 -6.15
C SER A 169 6.66 -14.79 -7.67
N ASN A 170 7.09 -15.88 -8.34
CA ASN A 170 6.81 -16.09 -9.76
C ASN A 170 5.31 -16.35 -10.01
N GLN A 171 4.58 -16.84 -9.01
CA GLN A 171 3.12 -17.04 -9.10
C GLN A 171 2.38 -15.73 -9.39
N ILE A 172 2.94 -14.58 -9.02
CA ILE A 172 2.37 -13.27 -9.34
C ILE A 172 2.24 -13.11 -10.87
N CYS A 173 3.30 -13.44 -11.62
CA CYS A 173 3.29 -13.36 -13.08
C CYS A 173 2.27 -14.34 -13.70
N VAL A 174 2.17 -15.56 -13.17
CA VAL A 174 1.20 -16.57 -13.60
C VAL A 174 -0.23 -16.04 -13.39
N LYS A 175 -0.54 -15.55 -12.21
CA LYS A 175 -1.88 -15.05 -11.86
C LYS A 175 -2.26 -13.77 -12.62
N VAL A 176 -1.33 -12.85 -12.83
CA VAL A 176 -1.57 -11.68 -13.69
C VAL A 176 -1.86 -12.11 -15.12
N LYS A 177 -1.12 -13.09 -15.67
CA LYS A 177 -1.37 -13.63 -17.01
C LYS A 177 -2.76 -14.26 -17.12
N GLU A 178 -3.19 -15.06 -16.14
CA GLU A 178 -4.54 -15.64 -16.09
C GLU A 178 -5.64 -14.57 -16.17
N ILE A 179 -5.45 -13.42 -15.52
CA ILE A 179 -6.38 -12.28 -15.56
C ILE A 179 -6.35 -11.61 -16.94
N GLU A 180 -5.18 -11.41 -17.54
CA GLU A 180 -5.02 -10.83 -18.88
C GLU A 180 -5.61 -11.75 -19.96
N ASP A 181 -5.44 -13.07 -19.85
CA ASP A 181 -6.03 -14.07 -20.73
C ASP A 181 -7.57 -14.09 -20.60
N ALA A 182 -8.11 -13.70 -19.44
CA ALA A 182 -9.55 -13.45 -19.29
C ALA A 182 -10.01 -12.11 -19.91
N GLY A 183 -9.12 -11.37 -20.54
CA GLY A 183 -9.39 -10.13 -21.27
C GLY A 183 -9.27 -8.85 -20.41
N LEU A 184 -8.85 -8.94 -19.15
CA LEU A 184 -8.67 -7.76 -18.28
C LEU A 184 -7.21 -7.28 -18.29
N ARG A 185 -6.91 -6.24 -19.08
CA ARG A 185 -5.62 -5.57 -19.07
C ARG A 185 -5.61 -4.48 -17.99
N MET A 186 -4.80 -4.68 -16.95
CA MET A 186 -4.70 -3.75 -15.83
C MET A 186 -3.50 -2.83 -15.98
N ARG A 187 -3.67 -1.58 -15.54
CA ARG A 187 -2.57 -0.65 -15.28
C ARG A 187 -2.57 -0.26 -13.80
N PHE A 188 -1.40 -0.22 -13.21
CA PHE A 188 -1.23 0.16 -11.82
C PHE A 188 -0.07 1.16 -11.70
N CYS A 189 -0.33 2.34 -11.12
CA CYS A 189 0.64 3.44 -11.03
C CYS A 189 1.32 3.76 -12.37
N GLY A 190 0.55 3.76 -13.47
CA GLY A 190 1.05 4.04 -14.83
C GLY A 190 1.78 2.88 -15.52
N LYS A 191 2.11 1.80 -14.81
CA LYS A 191 2.75 0.60 -15.36
C LYS A 191 1.73 -0.44 -15.79
N ASN A 192 2.09 -1.29 -16.76
CA ASN A 192 1.35 -2.50 -17.07
C ASN A 192 1.46 -3.48 -15.90
N ALA A 193 0.37 -4.21 -15.59
CA ALA A 193 0.34 -5.15 -14.48
C ALA A 193 1.39 -6.26 -14.61
N MET A 194 1.64 -6.77 -15.81
CA MET A 194 2.65 -7.80 -16.06
C MET A 194 4.07 -7.27 -15.80
N ASP A 195 4.37 -6.02 -16.18
CA ASP A 195 5.69 -5.43 -15.94
C ASP A 195 5.93 -5.24 -14.44
N LEU A 196 4.90 -4.77 -13.72
CA LEU A 196 4.96 -4.65 -12.26
C LEU A 196 5.11 -6.02 -11.57
N ALA A 197 4.39 -7.04 -12.04
CA ALA A 197 4.52 -8.41 -11.54
C ALA A 197 5.95 -8.95 -11.69
N LYS A 198 6.58 -8.73 -12.85
CA LYS A 198 7.98 -9.13 -13.09
C LYS A 198 8.97 -8.36 -12.20
N GLU A 199 8.72 -7.08 -11.94
CA GLU A 199 9.55 -6.30 -11.01
C GLU A 199 9.45 -6.85 -9.58
N ILE A 200 8.25 -7.19 -9.12
CA ILE A 200 8.02 -7.72 -7.78
C ILE A 200 8.62 -9.13 -7.63
N ALA A 201 8.49 -9.97 -8.66
CA ALA A 201 9.01 -11.33 -8.64
C ALA A 201 10.55 -11.43 -8.55
N LYS A 202 11.28 -10.34 -8.87
CA LYS A 202 12.74 -10.28 -8.79
C LYS A 202 13.29 -9.86 -7.42
N LEU A 203 12.42 -9.54 -6.48
CA LEU A 203 12.75 -9.01 -5.16
C LEU A 203 12.69 -10.08 -4.10
#